data_1c0984a84ca5863777f0d355e14d7c60
#
_entry.id   1c0984a84ca5863777f0d355e14d7c60
#
_cell.length_a   1.000
_cell.length_b   1.000
_cell.length_c   1.000
_cell.angle_alpha   90.00
_cell.angle_beta   90.00
_cell.angle_gamma   90.00
#
_symmetry.space_group_name_H-M   'P 1'
#
loop_
_entity.id
_entity.type
_entity.pdbx_description
1 polymer ?
#
loop_
_entity_poly.entity_id
_entity_poly.type
_entity_poly.pdbx_seq_one_letter_code
_entity_poly.pdbx_strand_id
1 'polypeptide(L)'
;MKEVNPQETSRAYAFEMWMNAPMPMVTFFKTLNVSRLVKISRKSGMKFNMLMCWCIGKAARSVKEFYLLPVGGKLMQYDTIAVNTIVANRKGEVSSCDIPFCDDLSLFNQHYLKLTKQVAESCVNHDLTESMVIGTSALAQYEIDGAVGMYSGIFNNPFLIWGKYKRRLLKTTLTVSFQFHHTQMDGAHASRFLDGVQKEIDKLRI
;
A
#
# COMPACT_ATOMS: atom_id res chain seq x y z
N MET A 1 2.17 -10.25 15.86
CA MET A 1 3.04 -10.89 14.85
C MET A 1 3.84 -12.03 15.46
N LYS A 2 4.31 -13.03 14.66
CA LYS A 2 5.15 -14.14 15.10
C LYS A 2 6.20 -14.51 14.04
N GLU A 3 7.36 -15.00 14.49
CA GLU A 3 8.35 -15.60 13.60
C GLU A 3 7.83 -16.95 13.07
N VAL A 4 8.08 -17.22 11.78
CA VAL A 4 7.75 -18.48 11.15
C VAL A 4 8.97 -19.08 10.46
N ASN A 5 9.06 -20.42 10.47
CA ASN A 5 10.10 -21.11 9.74
C ASN A 5 9.84 -20.95 8.22
N PRO A 6 10.75 -20.32 7.45
CA PRO A 6 10.57 -20.15 6.01
C PRO A 6 10.32 -21.49 5.28
N GLN A 7 10.93 -22.59 5.75
CA GLN A 7 10.78 -23.92 5.14
C GLN A 7 9.36 -24.48 5.25
N GLU A 8 8.55 -23.96 6.16
CA GLU A 8 7.13 -24.36 6.34
C GLU A 8 6.18 -23.45 5.56
N THR A 9 6.70 -22.53 4.74
CA THR A 9 5.92 -21.59 3.95
C THR A 9 6.13 -21.78 2.46
N SER A 10 5.27 -21.18 1.64
CA SER A 10 5.46 -21.09 0.19
C SER A 10 6.66 -20.22 -0.22
N ARG A 11 7.36 -19.61 0.74
CA ARG A 11 8.47 -18.69 0.51
C ARG A 11 9.86 -19.26 0.83
N ALA A 12 9.97 -20.55 1.14
CA ALA A 12 11.24 -21.21 1.49
C ALA A 12 12.38 -20.89 0.51
N TYR A 13 12.19 -21.19 -0.76
CA TYR A 13 13.17 -20.93 -1.81
C TYR A 13 13.45 -19.44 -2.00
N ALA A 14 12.41 -18.60 -2.01
CA ALA A 14 12.59 -17.17 -2.15
C ALA A 14 13.31 -16.54 -0.94
N PHE A 15 13.10 -17.07 0.26
CA PHE A 15 13.82 -16.64 1.44
C PHE A 15 15.31 -16.95 1.32
N GLU A 16 15.66 -18.18 0.93
CA GLU A 16 17.07 -18.57 0.72
C GLU A 16 17.78 -17.70 -0.32
N MET A 17 17.12 -17.45 -1.46
CA MET A 17 17.70 -16.71 -2.57
C MET A 17 17.81 -15.20 -2.35
N TRP A 18 16.81 -14.59 -1.70
CA TRP A 18 16.65 -13.14 -1.73
C TRP A 18 16.84 -12.46 -0.38
N MET A 19 16.84 -13.21 0.74
CA MET A 19 16.92 -12.58 2.07
C MET A 19 18.19 -11.75 2.25
N ASN A 20 19.31 -12.24 1.75
CA ASN A 20 20.62 -11.61 1.85
C ASN A 20 21.08 -10.96 0.52
N ALA A 21 20.19 -10.86 -0.47
CA ALA A 21 20.55 -10.21 -1.73
C ALA A 21 20.76 -8.71 -1.53
N PRO A 22 21.77 -8.09 -2.17
CA PRO A 22 22.03 -6.64 -2.03
C PRO A 22 20.86 -5.78 -2.52
N MET A 23 20.09 -6.25 -3.48
CA MET A 23 18.91 -5.58 -4.06
C MET A 23 17.74 -6.55 -4.18
N PRO A 24 17.04 -6.86 -3.08
CA PRO A 24 15.94 -7.81 -3.10
C PRO A 24 14.60 -7.21 -3.53
N MET A 25 14.56 -5.90 -3.80
CA MET A 25 13.33 -5.19 -4.16
C MET A 25 13.05 -5.29 -5.66
N VAL A 26 11.78 -5.51 -5.98
CA VAL A 26 11.26 -5.50 -7.36
C VAL A 26 10.18 -4.44 -7.47
N THR A 27 10.13 -3.72 -8.59
CA THR A 27 9.10 -2.70 -8.84
C THR A 27 8.32 -3.02 -10.10
N PHE A 28 6.99 -3.01 -9.97
CA PHE A 28 6.06 -3.11 -11.10
C PHE A 28 5.33 -1.80 -11.31
N PHE A 29 5.11 -1.45 -12.56
CA PHE A 29 4.28 -0.31 -12.95
C PHE A 29 2.95 -0.81 -13.53
N LYS A 30 1.85 -0.25 -13.04
CA LYS A 30 0.51 -0.56 -13.54
C LYS A 30 -0.31 0.69 -13.72
N THR A 31 -0.91 0.85 -14.89
CA THR A 31 -1.90 1.90 -15.12
C THR A 31 -3.29 1.39 -14.77
N LEU A 32 -3.91 2.00 -13.78
CA LEU A 32 -5.26 1.69 -13.30
C LEU A 32 -6.29 2.63 -13.94
N ASN A 33 -7.49 2.12 -14.21
CA ASN A 33 -8.65 2.95 -14.52
C ASN A 33 -9.32 3.39 -13.21
N VAL A 34 -9.16 4.65 -12.87
CA VAL A 34 -9.69 5.23 -11.62
C VAL A 34 -10.93 6.10 -11.82
N SER A 35 -11.57 6.04 -13.00
CA SER A 35 -12.76 6.84 -13.33
C SER A 35 -13.85 6.71 -12.27
N ARG A 36 -14.06 5.49 -11.77
CA ARG A 36 -15.05 5.18 -10.74
C ARG A 36 -14.70 5.81 -9.40
N LEU A 37 -13.46 5.70 -8.95
CA LEU A 37 -13.00 6.35 -7.70
C LEU A 37 -13.17 7.86 -7.77
N VAL A 38 -12.80 8.48 -8.87
CA VAL A 38 -12.96 9.94 -9.06
C VAL A 38 -14.44 10.33 -9.00
N LYS A 39 -15.32 9.54 -9.63
CA LYS A 39 -16.78 9.78 -9.58
C LYS A 39 -17.33 9.64 -8.15
N ILE A 40 -16.93 8.58 -7.44
CA ILE A 40 -17.34 8.34 -6.06
C ILE A 40 -16.83 9.46 -5.15
N SER A 41 -15.53 9.76 -5.18
CA SER A 41 -14.93 10.83 -4.40
C SER A 41 -15.70 12.15 -4.53
N ARG A 42 -16.07 12.55 -5.75
CA ARG A 42 -16.83 13.76 -6.01
C ARG A 42 -18.27 13.72 -5.48
N LYS A 43 -18.93 12.56 -5.59
CA LYS A 43 -20.33 12.42 -5.14
C LYS A 43 -20.46 12.36 -3.62
N SER A 44 -19.55 11.64 -2.96
CA SER A 44 -19.63 11.38 -1.51
C SER A 44 -18.84 12.39 -0.66
N GLY A 45 -17.93 13.17 -1.28
CA GLY A 45 -16.97 13.98 -0.53
C GLY A 45 -15.81 13.19 0.09
N MET A 46 -15.78 11.87 -0.05
CA MET A 46 -14.67 11.04 0.44
C MET A 46 -13.37 11.36 -0.33
N LYS A 47 -12.25 11.43 0.40
CA LYS A 47 -10.94 11.73 -0.22
C LYS A 47 -10.53 10.62 -1.19
N PHE A 48 -10.05 10.99 -2.38
CA PHE A 48 -9.57 10.04 -3.39
C PHE A 48 -8.47 9.11 -2.84
N ASN A 49 -7.48 9.66 -2.12
CA ASN A 49 -6.41 8.86 -1.52
C ASN A 49 -6.93 7.85 -0.49
N MET A 50 -7.92 8.23 0.32
CA MET A 50 -8.56 7.30 1.25
C MET A 50 -9.20 6.11 0.51
N LEU A 51 -9.92 6.39 -0.58
CA LEU A 51 -10.54 5.35 -1.42
C LEU A 51 -9.48 4.44 -2.07
N MET A 52 -8.36 5.00 -2.53
CA MET A 52 -7.22 4.22 -3.02
C MET A 52 -6.65 3.31 -1.93
N CYS A 53 -6.37 3.86 -0.75
CA CYS A 53 -5.86 3.09 0.40
C CYS A 53 -6.81 1.94 0.77
N TRP A 54 -8.12 2.18 0.77
CA TRP A 54 -9.09 1.12 1.04
C TRP A 54 -9.08 0.02 -0.02
N CYS A 55 -9.05 0.37 -1.32
CA CYS A 55 -8.95 -0.62 -2.41
C CYS A 55 -7.65 -1.42 -2.34
N ILE A 56 -6.53 -0.79 -1.97
CA ILE A 56 -5.23 -1.43 -1.77
C ILE A 56 -5.31 -2.46 -0.62
N GLY A 57 -5.80 -2.05 0.55
CA GLY A 57 -5.96 -2.95 1.70
C GLY A 57 -6.91 -4.11 1.39
N LYS A 58 -8.02 -3.84 0.70
CA LYS A 58 -9.00 -4.86 0.28
C LYS A 58 -8.39 -5.89 -0.66
N ALA A 59 -7.61 -5.46 -1.65
CA ALA A 59 -6.91 -6.34 -2.58
C ALA A 59 -5.81 -7.16 -1.88
N ALA A 60 -5.01 -6.53 -1.03
CA ALA A 60 -3.93 -7.18 -0.31
C ALA A 60 -4.42 -8.29 0.63
N ARG A 61 -5.55 -8.09 1.29
CA ARG A 61 -6.16 -9.10 2.17
C ARG A 61 -6.41 -10.45 1.49
N SER A 62 -6.63 -10.46 0.19
CA SER A 62 -6.87 -11.69 -0.58
C SER A 62 -5.61 -12.42 -1.02
N VAL A 63 -4.43 -11.84 -0.78
CA VAL A 63 -3.12 -12.40 -1.18
C VAL A 63 -2.35 -12.78 0.07
N LYS A 64 -2.16 -14.09 0.31
CA LYS A 64 -1.57 -14.63 1.54
C LYS A 64 -0.17 -14.09 1.85
N GLU A 65 0.60 -13.79 0.82
CA GLU A 65 1.96 -13.28 0.90
C GLU A 65 2.05 -11.90 1.57
N PHE A 66 0.96 -11.13 1.57
CA PHE A 66 0.89 -9.88 2.33
C PHE A 66 0.90 -10.07 3.86
N TYR A 67 0.68 -11.27 4.34
CA TYR A 67 0.77 -11.57 5.78
C TYR A 67 2.16 -12.02 6.20
N LEU A 68 3.13 -12.06 5.28
CA LEU A 68 4.52 -12.39 5.53
C LEU A 68 5.40 -11.16 5.26
N LEU A 69 6.42 -10.93 6.08
CA LEU A 69 7.39 -9.87 5.84
C LEU A 69 8.77 -10.30 6.35
N PRO A 70 9.84 -10.16 5.57
CA PRO A 70 11.20 -10.31 6.09
C PRO A 70 11.56 -9.12 6.98
N VAL A 71 11.92 -9.39 8.23
CA VAL A 71 12.31 -8.38 9.24
C VAL A 71 13.51 -8.88 10.01
N GLY A 72 14.61 -8.13 10.04
CA GLY A 72 15.78 -8.46 10.85
C GLY A 72 16.39 -9.84 10.56
N GLY A 73 16.40 -10.28 9.31
CA GLY A 73 16.92 -11.61 8.92
C GLY A 73 15.95 -12.78 9.13
N LYS A 74 14.72 -12.50 9.57
CA LYS A 74 13.68 -13.49 9.89
C LYS A 74 12.46 -13.30 9.00
N LEU A 75 11.66 -14.35 8.84
CA LEU A 75 10.35 -14.25 8.20
C LEU A 75 9.28 -14.10 9.28
N MET A 76 8.61 -12.96 9.29
CA MET A 76 7.55 -12.66 10.26
C MET A 76 6.18 -12.85 9.62
N GLN A 77 5.25 -13.44 10.36
CA GLN A 77 3.85 -13.58 9.99
C GLN A 77 2.99 -12.63 10.82
N TYR A 78 2.08 -11.95 10.16
CA TYR A 78 1.12 -11.01 10.74
C TYR A 78 -0.31 -11.52 10.58
N ASP A 79 -1.19 -11.15 11.49
CA ASP A 79 -2.62 -11.52 11.45
C ASP A 79 -3.48 -10.40 10.87
N THR A 80 -2.95 -9.17 10.84
CA THR A 80 -3.66 -7.97 10.40
C THR A 80 -2.84 -7.18 9.37
N ILE A 81 -3.55 -6.42 8.54
CA ILE A 81 -2.97 -5.51 7.55
C ILE A 81 -3.34 -4.07 7.93
N ALA A 82 -2.40 -3.16 7.74
CA ALA A 82 -2.63 -1.73 7.76
C ALA A 82 -2.15 -1.09 6.45
N VAL A 83 -2.71 0.06 6.10
CA VAL A 83 -2.27 0.85 4.94
C VAL A 83 -1.73 2.17 5.45
N ASN A 84 -0.47 2.41 5.18
CA ASN A 84 0.19 3.67 5.52
C ASN A 84 -0.17 4.77 4.50
N THR A 85 -0.26 5.99 4.97
CA THR A 85 -0.35 7.19 4.13
C THR A 85 0.56 8.29 4.67
N ILE A 86 1.14 9.06 3.77
CA ILE A 86 1.94 10.22 4.14
C ILE A 86 1.02 11.43 4.31
N VAL A 87 1.19 12.16 5.40
CA VAL A 87 0.37 13.28 5.82
C VAL A 87 1.23 14.53 5.94
N ALA A 88 0.86 15.61 5.26
CA ALA A 88 1.46 16.93 5.51
C ALA A 88 1.05 17.42 6.91
N ASN A 89 2.02 17.79 7.73
CA ASN A 89 1.79 18.24 9.11
C ASN A 89 1.85 19.76 9.24
N ARG A 90 1.44 20.29 10.40
CA ARG A 90 1.37 21.75 10.66
C ARG A 90 2.72 22.46 10.64
N LYS A 91 3.84 21.73 10.65
CA LYS A 91 5.19 22.31 10.53
C LYS A 91 5.64 22.48 9.07
N GLY A 92 4.81 22.08 8.09
CA GLY A 92 5.18 22.08 6.68
C GLY A 92 6.04 20.87 6.26
N GLU A 93 6.17 19.89 7.13
CA GLU A 93 6.87 18.62 6.91
C GLU A 93 5.87 17.49 6.60
N VAL A 94 6.35 16.27 6.48
CA VAL A 94 5.52 15.09 6.34
C VAL A 94 5.66 14.16 7.54
N SER A 95 4.57 13.47 7.87
CA SER A 95 4.53 12.42 8.89
C SER A 95 3.86 11.17 8.33
N SER A 96 4.23 10.04 8.87
CA SER A 96 3.71 8.71 8.53
C SER A 96 2.45 8.41 9.33
N CYS A 97 1.44 7.79 8.70
CA CYS A 97 0.20 7.44 9.38
C CYS A 97 -0.31 6.08 8.91
N ASP A 98 -0.22 5.08 9.78
CA ASP A 98 -0.76 3.75 9.55
C ASP A 98 -2.25 3.72 9.90
N ILE A 99 -3.05 3.23 8.96
CA ILE A 99 -4.50 3.10 9.10
C ILE A 99 -4.82 1.60 9.18
N PRO A 100 -5.39 1.10 10.28
CA PRO A 100 -5.78 -0.30 10.36
C PRO A 100 -6.83 -0.61 9.31
N PHE A 101 -6.59 -1.66 8.52
CA PHE A 101 -7.53 -2.02 7.46
C PHE A 101 -8.77 -2.72 8.04
N CYS A 102 -9.94 -2.33 7.54
CA CYS A 102 -11.21 -3.03 7.75
C CYS A 102 -12.04 -3.04 6.46
N ASP A 103 -12.93 -4.04 6.33
CA ASP A 103 -13.76 -4.23 5.14
C ASP A 103 -14.87 -3.17 5.00
N ASP A 104 -15.32 -2.59 6.10
CA ASP A 104 -16.31 -1.52 6.10
C ASP A 104 -15.66 -0.21 5.66
N LEU A 105 -16.06 0.26 4.47
CA LEU A 105 -15.56 1.51 3.89
C LEU A 105 -15.85 2.74 4.76
N SER A 106 -17.03 2.77 5.41
CA SER A 106 -17.42 3.91 6.24
C SER A 106 -16.55 3.99 7.50
N LEU A 107 -16.34 2.86 8.15
CA LEU A 107 -15.47 2.75 9.31
C LEU A 107 -14.00 3.04 8.95
N PHE A 108 -13.51 2.51 7.83
CA PHE A 108 -12.16 2.82 7.34
C PHE A 108 -11.99 4.32 7.07
N ASN A 109 -12.99 4.96 6.45
CA ASN A 109 -12.98 6.41 6.22
C ASN A 109 -12.94 7.20 7.54
N GLN A 110 -13.69 6.78 8.56
CA GLN A 110 -13.64 7.41 9.89
C GLN A 110 -12.24 7.29 10.52
N HIS A 111 -11.64 6.11 10.50
CA HIS A 111 -10.27 5.90 10.99
C HIS A 111 -9.27 6.75 10.20
N TYR A 112 -9.35 6.75 8.88
CA TYR A 112 -8.48 7.54 8.01
C TYR A 112 -8.54 9.03 8.36
N LEU A 113 -9.74 9.60 8.46
CA LEU A 113 -9.92 11.03 8.75
C LEU A 113 -9.43 11.38 10.16
N LYS A 114 -9.77 10.57 11.17
CA LYS A 114 -9.36 10.77 12.56
C LYS A 114 -7.84 10.73 12.70
N LEU A 115 -7.22 9.64 12.25
CA LEU A 115 -5.77 9.42 12.41
C LEU A 115 -4.94 10.40 11.59
N THR A 116 -5.30 10.67 10.35
CA THR A 116 -4.57 11.66 9.53
C THR A 116 -4.68 13.07 10.10
N LYS A 117 -5.82 13.47 10.69
CA LYS A 117 -5.97 14.73 11.40
C LYS A 117 -5.07 14.78 12.63
N GLN A 118 -5.09 13.75 13.46
CA GLN A 118 -4.26 13.64 14.66
C GLN A 118 -2.77 13.76 14.34
N VAL A 119 -2.29 13.03 13.31
CA VAL A 119 -0.90 13.07 12.85
C VAL A 119 -0.54 14.46 12.31
N ALA A 120 -1.42 15.09 11.51
CA ALA A 120 -1.20 16.43 10.99
C ALA A 120 -1.04 17.48 12.11
N GLU A 121 -1.83 17.39 13.17
CA GLU A 121 -1.82 18.30 14.30
C GLU A 121 -0.67 18.04 15.27
N SER A 122 -0.39 16.79 15.60
CA SER A 122 0.66 16.40 16.55
C SER A 122 2.08 16.47 15.97
N CYS A 123 2.22 16.30 14.65
CA CYS A 123 3.51 16.09 13.95
C CYS A 123 4.25 14.83 14.42
N VAL A 124 3.54 13.85 14.97
CA VAL A 124 4.07 12.57 15.42
C VAL A 124 3.53 11.47 14.53
N ASN A 125 4.36 10.55 14.11
CA ASN A 125 3.95 9.38 13.33
C ASN A 125 2.96 8.52 14.12
N HIS A 126 2.09 7.85 13.39
CA HIS A 126 1.22 6.81 13.93
C HIS A 126 1.61 5.48 13.29
N ASP A 127 2.32 4.66 14.05
CA ASP A 127 2.91 3.40 13.59
C ASP A 127 2.20 2.19 14.23
N LEU A 128 1.89 1.16 13.43
CA LEU A 128 1.24 -0.09 13.85
C LEU A 128 2.22 -1.27 13.72
N THR A 129 3.03 -1.50 14.74
CA THR A 129 4.09 -2.52 14.72
C THR A 129 3.57 -3.97 14.66
N GLU A 130 2.34 -4.23 15.12
CA GLU A 130 1.72 -5.56 15.12
C GLU A 130 0.95 -5.89 13.83
N SER A 131 0.89 -4.95 12.89
CA SER A 131 0.25 -5.14 11.59
C SER A 131 1.27 -5.17 10.46
N MET A 132 1.01 -5.95 9.40
CA MET A 132 1.76 -5.83 8.17
C MET A 132 1.32 -4.55 7.45
N VAL A 133 2.22 -3.58 7.38
CA VAL A 133 1.93 -2.25 6.82
C VAL A 133 2.27 -2.22 5.33
N ILE A 134 1.31 -1.78 4.51
CA ILE A 134 1.53 -1.44 3.10
C ILE A 134 1.74 0.06 3.03
N GLY A 135 2.95 0.49 2.66
CA GLY A 135 3.27 1.90 2.51
C GLY A 135 2.61 2.51 1.28
N THR A 136 2.15 3.75 1.38
CA THR A 136 1.71 4.53 0.23
C THR A 136 2.23 5.96 0.24
N SER A 137 2.55 6.48 -0.95
CA SER A 137 2.90 7.89 -1.15
C SER A 137 2.14 8.45 -2.33
N ALA A 138 1.37 9.49 -2.10
CA ALA A 138 0.53 10.14 -3.10
C ALA A 138 1.03 11.56 -3.41
N LEU A 139 1.64 11.74 -4.58
CA LEU A 139 2.08 13.03 -5.10
C LEU A 139 0.96 13.67 -5.94
N ALA A 140 -0.22 13.87 -5.32
CA ALA A 140 -1.47 14.20 -6.00
C ALA A 140 -1.45 15.52 -6.81
N GLN A 141 -0.49 16.39 -6.58
CA GLN A 141 -0.33 17.66 -7.30
C GLN A 141 0.59 17.55 -8.52
N TYR A 142 1.39 16.49 -8.62
CA TYR A 142 2.41 16.31 -9.64
C TYR A 142 2.10 15.15 -10.56
N GLU A 143 2.34 15.32 -11.85
CA GLU A 143 2.32 14.22 -12.82
C GLU A 143 3.65 13.49 -12.76
N ILE A 144 3.59 12.18 -12.50
CA ILE A 144 4.73 11.27 -12.62
C ILE A 144 4.31 10.04 -13.40
N ASP A 145 5.20 9.47 -14.18
CA ASP A 145 4.94 8.23 -14.91
C ASP A 145 5.29 6.99 -14.08
N GLY A 146 6.04 7.17 -13.00
CA GLY A 146 6.41 6.14 -12.04
C GLY A 146 7.53 6.61 -11.12
N ALA A 147 7.80 5.81 -10.08
CA ALA A 147 8.91 6.02 -9.17
C ALA A 147 9.47 4.66 -8.73
N VAL A 148 10.78 4.58 -8.56
CA VAL A 148 11.46 3.41 -7.98
C VAL A 148 12.24 3.89 -6.78
N GLY A 149 11.93 3.36 -5.60
CA GLY A 149 12.73 3.59 -4.39
C GLY A 149 14.00 2.73 -4.42
N MET A 150 15.13 3.29 -4.03
CA MET A 150 16.33 2.50 -3.80
C MET A 150 16.21 1.75 -2.46
N TYR A 151 16.68 0.53 -2.43
CA TYR A 151 16.68 -0.28 -1.22
C TYR A 151 17.69 0.26 -0.20
N SER A 152 17.20 0.65 0.97
CA SER A 152 18.03 1.20 2.05
C SER A 152 18.49 0.15 3.07
N GLY A 153 18.01 -1.10 2.95
CA GLY A 153 18.26 -2.16 3.93
C GLY A 153 17.41 -2.07 5.21
N ILE A 154 16.52 -1.09 5.32
CA ILE A 154 15.74 -0.81 6.53
C ILE A 154 14.29 -1.25 6.38
N PHE A 155 13.65 -0.84 5.26
CA PHE A 155 12.22 -1.07 5.04
C PHE A 155 12.00 -2.13 3.98
N ASN A 156 11.41 -3.25 4.36
CA ASN A 156 11.05 -4.35 3.46
C ASN A 156 9.57 -4.36 3.07
N ASN A 157 8.80 -3.44 3.63
CA ASN A 157 7.37 -3.33 3.42
C ASN A 157 7.02 -3.09 1.95
N PRO A 158 5.95 -3.70 1.45
CA PRO A 158 5.40 -3.35 0.14
C PRO A 158 5.04 -1.87 0.10
N PHE A 159 5.33 -1.20 -1.00
CA PHE A 159 5.14 0.24 -1.11
C PHE A 159 4.54 0.63 -2.46
N LEU A 160 3.51 1.49 -2.44
CA LEU A 160 2.91 2.04 -3.65
C LEU A 160 3.14 3.55 -3.73
N ILE A 161 3.54 4.00 -4.93
CA ILE A 161 3.68 5.42 -5.22
C ILE A 161 2.82 5.77 -6.43
N TRP A 162 2.13 6.91 -6.36
CA TRP A 162 1.41 7.46 -7.50
C TRP A 162 1.41 8.98 -7.50
N GLY A 163 1.26 9.54 -8.71
CA GLY A 163 1.12 10.97 -8.91
C GLY A 163 -0.34 11.39 -9.12
N LYS A 164 -0.51 12.48 -9.84
CA LYS A 164 -1.81 12.98 -10.26
C LYS A 164 -2.43 12.06 -11.31
N TYR A 165 -3.71 11.75 -11.18
CA TYR A 165 -4.42 10.99 -12.22
C TYR A 165 -4.60 11.82 -13.51
N LYS A 166 -4.51 11.14 -14.66
CA LYS A 166 -4.65 11.75 -15.99
C LYS A 166 -6.08 11.56 -16.51
N ARG A 167 -6.75 12.66 -16.83
CA ARG A 167 -8.09 12.62 -17.45
C ARG A 167 -7.95 12.51 -18.95
N ARG A 168 -8.60 11.50 -19.53
CA ARG A 168 -8.76 11.34 -20.97
C ARG A 168 -10.26 11.40 -21.33
N LEU A 169 -10.58 11.50 -22.62
CA LEU A 169 -11.96 11.69 -23.11
C LEU A 169 -12.96 10.70 -22.46
N LEU A 170 -12.63 9.42 -22.41
CA LEU A 170 -13.53 8.35 -21.96
C LEU A 170 -13.15 7.74 -20.59
N LYS A 171 -11.97 8.05 -20.07
CA LYS A 171 -11.48 7.43 -18.82
C LYS A 171 -10.48 8.30 -18.08
N THR A 172 -10.43 8.09 -16.78
CA THR A 172 -9.38 8.66 -15.92
C THR A 172 -8.44 7.55 -15.52
N THR A 173 -7.15 7.75 -15.73
CA THR A 173 -6.12 6.74 -15.45
C THR A 173 -5.11 7.24 -14.42
N LEU A 174 -4.54 6.30 -13.68
CA LEU A 174 -3.51 6.54 -12.69
C LEU A 174 -2.44 5.45 -12.83
N THR A 175 -1.19 5.85 -13.08
CA THR A 175 -0.07 4.92 -13.00
C THR A 175 0.37 4.79 -11.55
N VAL A 176 0.49 3.56 -11.08
CA VAL A 176 1.03 3.22 -9.76
C VAL A 176 2.33 2.45 -9.94
N SER A 177 3.33 2.77 -9.13
CA SER A 177 4.53 1.97 -8.93
C SER A 177 4.32 1.13 -7.70
N PHE A 178 4.47 -0.17 -7.80
CA PHE A 178 4.36 -1.10 -6.70
C PHE A 178 5.69 -1.80 -6.48
N GLN A 179 6.34 -1.52 -5.37
CA GLN A 179 7.61 -2.11 -4.97
C GLN A 179 7.39 -3.11 -3.84
N PHE A 180 8.10 -4.23 -3.87
CA PHE A 180 8.00 -5.30 -2.88
C PHE A 180 9.31 -6.05 -2.75
N HIS A 181 9.53 -6.66 -1.58
CA HIS A 181 10.70 -7.52 -1.33
C HIS A 181 10.46 -8.91 -1.93
N HIS A 182 11.41 -9.42 -2.71
CA HIS A 182 11.24 -10.68 -3.44
C HIS A 182 11.12 -11.91 -2.51
N THR A 183 11.66 -11.83 -1.29
CA THR A 183 11.40 -12.84 -0.27
C THR A 183 9.92 -12.92 0.10
N GLN A 184 9.22 -11.78 0.19
CA GLN A 184 7.80 -11.73 0.54
C GLN A 184 6.91 -12.29 -0.58
N MET A 185 7.09 -11.82 -1.81
CA MET A 185 6.26 -12.21 -2.95
C MET A 185 7.07 -12.23 -4.26
N ASP A 186 6.55 -12.91 -5.25
CA ASP A 186 7.08 -12.92 -6.61
C ASP A 186 6.15 -12.16 -7.58
N GLY A 187 6.54 -12.12 -8.86
CA GLY A 187 5.82 -11.39 -9.89
C GLY A 187 4.37 -11.85 -10.09
N ALA A 188 4.05 -13.13 -9.87
CA ALA A 188 2.69 -13.64 -9.99
C ALA A 188 1.80 -13.13 -8.85
N HIS A 189 2.32 -13.07 -7.61
CA HIS A 189 1.63 -12.52 -6.44
C HIS A 189 1.39 -11.01 -6.61
N ALA A 190 2.43 -10.27 -7.03
CA ALA A 190 2.35 -8.84 -7.31
C ALA A 190 1.34 -8.51 -8.41
N SER A 191 1.31 -9.31 -9.48
CA SER A 191 0.34 -9.13 -10.59
C SER A 191 -1.09 -9.39 -10.12
N ARG A 192 -1.33 -10.48 -9.37
CA ARG A 192 -2.66 -10.77 -8.78
C ARG A 192 -3.13 -9.65 -7.86
N PHE A 193 -2.23 -9.11 -7.05
CA PHE A 193 -2.55 -7.97 -6.19
C PHE A 193 -2.96 -6.74 -7.00
N LEU A 194 -2.17 -6.33 -7.99
CA LEU A 194 -2.46 -5.16 -8.83
C LEU A 194 -3.76 -5.32 -9.64
N ASP A 195 -4.04 -6.53 -10.14
CA ASP A 195 -5.33 -6.85 -10.76
C ASP A 195 -6.47 -6.83 -9.74
N GLY A 196 -6.19 -7.27 -8.51
CA GLY A 196 -7.10 -7.16 -7.37
C GLY A 196 -7.48 -5.71 -7.07
N VAL A 197 -6.50 -4.81 -7.02
CA VAL A 197 -6.76 -3.36 -6.82
C VAL A 197 -7.69 -2.82 -7.91
N GLN A 198 -7.45 -3.16 -9.19
CA GLN A 198 -8.36 -2.75 -10.28
C GLN A 198 -9.77 -3.30 -10.09
N LYS A 199 -9.90 -4.58 -9.70
CA LYS A 199 -11.20 -5.20 -9.44
C LYS A 199 -11.96 -4.53 -8.30
N GLU A 200 -11.28 -4.17 -7.21
CA GLU A 200 -11.91 -3.47 -6.08
C GLU A 200 -12.34 -2.06 -6.47
N ILE A 201 -11.54 -1.35 -7.29
CA ILE A 201 -11.94 -0.06 -7.87
C ILE A 201 -13.22 -0.22 -8.71
N ASP A 202 -13.30 -1.23 -9.56
CA ASP A 202 -14.44 -1.46 -10.47
C ASP A 202 -15.72 -1.89 -9.75
N LYS A 203 -15.59 -2.60 -8.62
CA LYS A 203 -16.71 -3.07 -7.80
C LYS A 203 -17.23 -2.03 -6.81
N LEU A 204 -16.40 -1.03 -6.45
CA LEU A 204 -16.72 -0.08 -5.39
C LEU A 204 -18.08 0.59 -5.64
N ARG A 205 -18.98 0.54 -4.67
CA ARG A 205 -20.30 1.18 -4.65
C ARG A 205 -20.50 1.88 -3.31
N ILE A 206 -21.22 3.00 -3.35
CA ILE A 206 -21.72 3.77 -2.19
C ILE A 206 -23.14 4.18 -2.46
#